data_1500f177baa2057740ef39508b1d1e98
#
_entry.id   1500f177baa2057740ef39508b1d1e98
#
_cell.length_a   1.000
_cell.length_b   1.000
_cell.length_c   1.000
_cell.angle_alpha   90.00
_cell.angle_beta   90.00
_cell.angle_gamma   90.00
#
_symmetry.space_group_name_H-M   'P 1'
#
loop_
_entity.id
_entity.type
_entity.pdbx_description
1 polymer ?
#
loop_
_entity_poly.entity_id
_entity_poly.type
_entity_poly.pdbx_seq_one_letter_code
_entity_poly.pdbx_strand_id
1 'polypeptide(L)'
;MQQSKKMRQLKIAKQVTNRETASLDKYLQEIGRVDLITADEEVELARRIKAGDRVALERLTKANLRFVVSVSKQYQNQGLALPDLINEGNLGLIKAAERFDETRGFKFISYAVWWIRQSILQALAEQARIVRLPLNKIGNIN
;
A
#
# COMPACT_ATOMS: atom_id res chain seq x y z
N MET A 1 -38.66 16.56 -8.00
CA MET A 1 -37.98 16.66 -6.73
C MET A 1 -37.01 15.48 -6.45
N GLN A 2 -37.48 14.24 -6.60
CA GLN A 2 -36.62 13.08 -6.34
C GLN A 2 -35.48 12.96 -7.34
N GLN A 3 -35.70 13.32 -8.61
CA GLN A 3 -34.67 13.27 -9.65
C GLN A 3 -33.55 14.29 -9.39
N SER A 4 -33.86 15.50 -8.92
CA SER A 4 -32.81 16.49 -8.63
C SER A 4 -31.97 16.11 -7.40
N LYS A 5 -32.55 15.42 -6.42
CA LYS A 5 -31.79 14.89 -5.28
C LYS A 5 -30.83 13.78 -5.72
N LYS A 6 -31.29 12.86 -6.59
CA LYS A 6 -30.43 11.80 -7.14
C LYS A 6 -29.29 12.40 -7.97
N MET A 7 -29.55 13.42 -8.76
CA MET A 7 -28.51 14.10 -9.55
C MET A 7 -27.47 14.77 -8.65
N ARG A 8 -27.89 15.43 -7.57
CA ARG A 8 -26.96 16.04 -6.62
C ARG A 8 -26.07 15.01 -5.94
N GLN A 9 -26.64 13.86 -5.54
CA GLN A 9 -25.87 12.78 -4.94
C GLN A 9 -24.86 12.18 -5.93
N LEU A 10 -25.24 12.00 -7.18
CA LEU A 10 -24.35 11.52 -8.22
C LEU A 10 -23.20 12.49 -8.48
N LYS A 11 -23.48 13.80 -8.50
CA LYS A 11 -22.44 14.83 -8.67
C LYS A 11 -21.46 14.83 -7.52
N ILE A 12 -21.96 14.73 -6.29
CA ILE A 12 -21.10 14.69 -5.08
C ILE A 12 -20.22 13.45 -5.11
N ALA A 13 -20.77 12.27 -5.41
CA ALA A 13 -20.02 11.03 -5.51
C ALA A 13 -18.96 11.11 -6.61
N LYS A 14 -19.29 11.68 -7.76
CA LYS A 14 -18.35 11.85 -8.87
C LYS A 14 -17.23 12.80 -8.51
N GLN A 15 -17.50 13.88 -7.78
CA GLN A 15 -16.47 14.82 -7.34
C GLN A 15 -15.50 14.16 -6.35
N VAL A 16 -16.00 13.37 -5.40
CA VAL A 16 -15.18 12.63 -4.44
C VAL A 16 -14.29 11.64 -5.18
N THR A 17 -14.85 10.88 -6.14
CA THR A 17 -14.09 9.93 -6.94
C THR A 17 -12.99 10.62 -7.74
N ASN A 18 -13.28 11.79 -8.33
CA ASN A 18 -12.29 12.54 -9.10
C ASN A 18 -11.15 13.05 -8.20
N ARG A 19 -11.46 13.47 -6.98
CA ARG A 19 -10.43 13.91 -6.02
C ARG A 19 -9.52 12.75 -5.62
N GLU A 20 -10.09 11.58 -5.34
CA GLU A 20 -9.31 10.39 -5.00
C GLU A 20 -8.42 9.98 -6.18
N THR A 21 -8.96 9.97 -7.39
CA THR A 21 -8.20 9.66 -8.60
C THR A 21 -7.08 10.66 -8.82
N ALA A 22 -7.35 11.95 -8.67
CA ALA A 22 -6.35 12.99 -8.85
C ALA A 22 -5.23 12.89 -7.81
N SER A 23 -5.58 12.59 -6.55
CA SER A 23 -4.60 12.39 -5.48
C SER A 23 -3.74 11.17 -5.74
N LEU A 24 -4.33 10.09 -6.20
CA LEU A 24 -3.60 8.87 -6.55
C LEU A 24 -2.66 9.12 -7.73
N ASP A 25 -3.12 9.79 -8.78
CA ASP A 25 -2.31 10.12 -9.94
C ASP A 25 -1.10 10.96 -9.56
N LYS A 26 -1.29 11.94 -8.69
CA LYS A 26 -0.20 12.78 -8.18
C LYS A 26 0.83 11.93 -7.42
N TYR A 27 0.35 11.05 -6.56
CA TYR A 27 1.20 10.14 -5.81
C TYR A 27 2.03 9.26 -6.75
N LEU A 28 1.40 8.67 -7.76
CA LEU A 28 2.09 7.82 -8.74
C LEU A 28 3.15 8.59 -9.51
N GLN A 29 2.90 9.85 -9.85
CA GLN A 29 3.89 10.70 -10.50
C GLN A 29 5.06 11.00 -9.59
N GLU A 30 4.81 11.29 -8.33
CA GLU A 30 5.86 11.60 -7.35
C GLU A 30 6.78 10.40 -7.12
N ILE A 31 6.22 9.20 -6.93
CA ILE A 31 7.04 8.01 -6.73
C ILE A 31 7.83 7.63 -7.98
N GLY A 32 7.28 7.91 -9.17
CA GLY A 32 7.95 7.65 -10.45
C GLY A 32 9.18 8.51 -10.68
N ARG A 33 9.29 9.66 -10.00
CA ARG A 33 10.43 10.57 -10.10
C ARG A 33 11.59 10.17 -9.19
N VAL A 34 11.35 9.30 -8.23
CA VAL A 34 12.41 8.88 -7.30
C VAL A 34 13.37 7.94 -8.03
N ASP A 35 14.67 8.23 -7.91
CA ASP A 35 15.69 7.41 -8.54
C ASP A 35 15.76 6.03 -7.94
N LEU A 36 16.05 5.04 -8.80
CA LEU A 36 16.30 3.68 -8.36
C LEU A 36 17.61 3.61 -7.58
N ILE A 37 17.69 2.67 -6.68
CA ILE A 37 18.86 2.45 -5.84
C ILE A 37 19.72 1.34 -6.47
N THR A 38 21.04 1.56 -6.53
CA THR A 38 21.98 0.52 -6.95
C THR A 38 22.11 -0.55 -5.85
N ALA A 39 22.62 -1.72 -6.22
CA ALA A 39 22.84 -2.80 -5.24
C ALA A 39 23.79 -2.38 -4.12
N ASP A 40 24.85 -1.64 -4.44
CA ASP A 40 25.81 -1.16 -3.45
C ASP A 40 25.19 -0.14 -2.50
N GLU A 41 24.40 0.78 -3.02
CA GLU A 41 23.68 1.77 -2.22
C GLU A 41 22.67 1.08 -1.29
N GLU A 42 21.99 0.04 -1.77
CA GLU A 42 21.04 -0.75 -1.00
C GLU A 42 21.71 -1.40 0.23
N VAL A 43 22.87 -1.99 0.04
CA VAL A 43 23.65 -2.58 1.13
C VAL A 43 24.05 -1.52 2.15
N GLU A 44 24.53 -0.37 1.69
CA GLU A 44 24.91 0.74 2.57
C GLU A 44 23.71 1.27 3.36
N LEU A 45 22.57 1.47 2.70
CA LEU A 45 21.35 1.91 3.40
C LEU A 45 20.92 0.88 4.44
N ALA A 46 20.96 -0.40 4.10
CA ALA A 46 20.58 -1.47 5.03
C ALA A 46 21.44 -1.45 6.29
N ARG A 47 22.75 -1.23 6.15
CA ARG A 47 23.66 -1.09 7.30
C ARG A 47 23.28 0.10 8.17
N ARG A 48 23.00 1.23 7.56
CA ARG A 48 22.62 2.45 8.27
C ARG A 48 21.28 2.29 8.99
N ILE A 49 20.33 1.59 8.39
CA ILE A 49 19.03 1.29 9.01
C ILE A 49 19.22 0.46 10.28
N LYS A 50 20.09 -0.54 10.24
CA LYS A 50 20.42 -1.35 11.42
C LYS A 50 21.03 -0.51 12.56
N ALA A 51 21.75 0.53 12.20
CA ALA A 51 22.34 1.46 13.17
C ALA A 51 21.34 2.52 13.67
N GLY A 52 20.10 2.49 13.21
CA GLY A 52 19.05 3.41 13.64
C GLY A 52 18.87 4.66 12.79
N ASP A 53 19.45 4.69 11.58
CA ASP A 53 19.37 5.84 10.69
C ASP A 53 18.00 5.88 9.98
N ARG A 54 17.14 6.80 10.41
CA ARG A 54 15.81 6.94 9.86
C ARG A 54 15.81 7.57 8.46
N VAL A 55 16.81 8.37 8.13
CA VAL A 55 16.96 8.95 6.78
C VAL A 55 17.23 7.84 5.78
N ALA A 56 18.08 6.88 6.16
CA ALA A 56 18.35 5.70 5.33
C ALA A 56 17.09 4.85 5.13
N LEU A 57 16.30 4.66 6.18
CA LEU A 57 15.04 3.93 6.11
C LEU A 57 14.08 4.59 5.11
N GLU A 58 13.95 5.90 5.21
CA GLU A 58 13.11 6.68 4.31
C GLU A 58 13.58 6.59 2.86
N ARG A 59 14.88 6.68 2.63
CA ARG A 59 15.46 6.59 1.30
C ARG A 59 15.19 5.22 0.65
N LEU A 60 15.43 4.14 1.38
CA LEU A 60 15.19 2.79 0.89
C LEU A 60 13.70 2.57 0.62
N THR A 61 12.85 3.02 1.51
CA THR A 61 11.40 2.91 1.35
C THR A 61 10.90 3.67 0.12
N LYS A 62 11.30 4.93 -0.03
CA LYS A 62 10.87 5.77 -1.14
C LYS A 62 11.25 5.20 -2.50
N ALA A 63 12.44 4.64 -2.63
CA ALA A 63 12.91 4.06 -3.88
C ALA A 63 12.11 2.82 -4.30
N ASN A 64 11.42 2.18 -3.36
CA ASN A 64 10.68 0.94 -3.59
C ASN A 64 9.17 1.10 -3.57
N LEU A 65 8.64 2.31 -3.38
CA LEU A 65 7.20 2.55 -3.37
C LEU A 65 6.52 2.13 -4.68
N ARG A 66 7.22 2.25 -5.81
CA ARG A 66 6.70 1.82 -7.12
C ARG A 66 6.36 0.33 -7.16
N PHE A 67 7.13 -0.48 -6.44
CA PHE A 67 6.89 -1.92 -6.37
C PHE A 67 5.67 -2.25 -5.51
N VAL A 68 5.43 -1.45 -4.47
CA VAL A 68 4.22 -1.59 -3.66
C VAL A 68 2.98 -1.36 -4.52
N VAL A 69 2.99 -0.34 -5.37
CA VAL A 69 1.89 -0.08 -6.29
C VAL A 69 1.64 -1.27 -7.22
N SER A 70 2.72 -1.81 -7.80
CA SER A 70 2.62 -2.96 -8.71
C SER A 70 2.01 -4.18 -8.02
N VAL A 71 2.45 -4.48 -6.80
CA VAL A 71 1.90 -5.60 -6.02
C VAL A 71 0.45 -5.32 -5.64
N SER A 72 0.15 -4.10 -5.19
CA SER A 72 -1.21 -3.71 -4.77
C SER A 72 -2.23 -3.86 -5.89
N LYS A 73 -1.84 -3.58 -7.12
CA LYS A 73 -2.73 -3.72 -8.28
C LYS A 73 -3.21 -5.16 -8.48
N GLN A 74 -2.43 -6.15 -8.06
CA GLN A 74 -2.80 -7.56 -8.17
C GLN A 74 -3.95 -7.93 -7.24
N TYR A 75 -4.23 -7.11 -6.22
CA TYR A 75 -5.24 -7.39 -5.21
C TYR A 75 -6.46 -6.47 -5.30
N GLN A 76 -6.60 -5.73 -6.41
CA GLN A 76 -7.77 -4.90 -6.64
C GLN A 76 -9.05 -5.73 -6.71
N ASN A 77 -10.17 -5.11 -6.35
CA ASN A 77 -11.51 -5.70 -6.44
C ASN A 77 -11.73 -6.86 -5.46
N GLN A 78 -11.00 -6.90 -4.36
CA GLN A 78 -11.13 -7.94 -3.34
C GLN A 78 -11.62 -7.41 -1.99
N GLY A 79 -12.10 -6.17 -1.95
CA GLY A 79 -12.69 -5.60 -0.74
C GLY A 79 -12.05 -4.33 -0.24
N LEU A 80 -10.89 -3.93 -0.76
CA LEU A 80 -10.24 -2.67 -0.44
C LEU A 80 -9.95 -1.88 -1.71
N ALA A 81 -10.05 -0.56 -1.62
CA ALA A 81 -9.68 0.34 -2.71
C ALA A 81 -8.16 0.35 -2.89
N LEU A 82 -7.70 0.67 -4.10
CA LEU A 82 -6.28 0.69 -4.41
C LEU A 82 -5.45 1.58 -3.46
N PRO A 83 -5.89 2.80 -3.09
CA PRO A 83 -5.14 3.60 -2.11
C PRO A 83 -4.96 2.90 -0.77
N ASP A 84 -5.96 2.19 -0.29
CA ASP A 84 -5.87 1.43 0.95
C ASP A 84 -4.91 0.26 0.84
N LEU A 85 -4.93 -0.44 -0.29
CA LEU A 85 -3.98 -1.52 -0.57
C LEU A 85 -2.54 -1.01 -0.57
N ILE A 86 -2.32 0.14 -1.20
CA ILE A 86 -1.00 0.78 -1.25
C ILE A 86 -0.52 1.14 0.16
N ASN A 87 -1.40 1.74 0.98
CA ASN A 87 -1.05 2.09 2.36
C ASN A 87 -0.65 0.85 3.17
N GLU A 88 -1.41 -0.23 3.04
CA GLU A 88 -1.09 -1.48 3.74
C GLU A 88 0.21 -2.09 3.22
N GLY A 89 0.41 -2.06 1.90
CA GLY A 89 1.65 -2.53 1.28
C GLY A 89 2.86 -1.72 1.73
N ASN A 90 2.70 -0.41 1.91
CA ASN A 90 3.77 0.45 2.41
C ASN A 90 4.18 0.09 3.83
N LEU A 91 3.23 -0.28 4.69
CA LEU A 91 3.55 -0.76 6.03
C LEU A 91 4.38 -2.04 5.97
N GLY A 92 4.04 -2.95 5.07
CA GLY A 92 4.83 -4.17 4.84
C GLY A 92 6.24 -3.86 4.34
N LEU A 93 6.36 -2.89 3.45
CA LEU A 93 7.66 -2.45 2.92
C LEU A 93 8.55 -1.89 4.03
N ILE A 94 8.00 -1.09 4.94
CA ILE A 94 8.73 -0.54 6.07
C ILE A 94 9.24 -1.66 6.99
N LYS A 95 8.39 -2.63 7.29
CA LYS A 95 8.79 -3.80 8.10
C LYS A 95 9.91 -4.56 7.43
N ALA A 96 9.83 -4.75 6.12
CA ALA A 96 10.89 -5.41 5.35
C ALA A 96 12.21 -4.65 5.45
N ALA A 97 12.18 -3.32 5.33
CA ALA A 97 13.36 -2.48 5.40
C ALA A 97 14.03 -2.56 6.78
N GLU A 98 13.25 -2.64 7.84
CA GLU A 98 13.76 -2.74 9.19
C GLU A 98 14.39 -4.11 9.50
N ARG A 99 13.95 -5.16 8.80
CA ARG A 99 14.34 -6.55 9.05
C ARG A 99 15.27 -7.14 7.99
N PHE A 100 15.55 -6.38 6.94
CA PHE A 100 16.38 -6.88 5.85
C PHE A 100 17.80 -7.15 6.29
N ASP A 101 18.32 -8.31 5.91
CA ASP A 101 19.69 -8.72 6.15
C ASP A 101 20.49 -8.69 4.84
N GLU A 102 21.27 -7.64 4.65
CA GLU A 102 22.08 -7.41 3.45
C GLU A 102 23.22 -8.41 3.30
N THR A 103 23.57 -9.13 4.36
CA THR A 103 24.65 -10.12 4.32
C THR A 103 24.27 -11.39 3.60
N ARG A 104 22.99 -11.62 3.35
CA ARG A 104 22.50 -12.84 2.71
C ARG A 104 22.62 -12.85 1.18
N GLY A 105 22.98 -11.73 0.58
CA GLY A 105 23.33 -11.67 -0.84
C GLY A 105 22.16 -11.58 -1.85
N PHE A 106 20.91 -11.52 -1.40
CA PHE A 106 19.78 -11.28 -2.30
C PHE A 106 19.33 -9.83 -2.28
N LYS A 107 18.63 -9.41 -3.31
CA LYS A 107 18.15 -8.04 -3.44
C LYS A 107 17.02 -7.76 -2.44
N PHE A 108 16.97 -6.52 -1.95
CA PHE A 108 15.95 -6.09 -1.02
C PHE A 108 14.53 -6.35 -1.52
N ILE A 109 14.25 -6.04 -2.80
CA ILE A 109 12.89 -6.18 -3.34
C ILE A 109 12.40 -7.64 -3.31
N SER A 110 13.28 -8.61 -3.50
CA SER A 110 12.91 -10.02 -3.43
C SER A 110 12.42 -10.42 -2.06
N TYR A 111 13.01 -9.83 -1.02
CA TYR A 111 12.59 -10.01 0.37
C TYR A 111 11.34 -9.19 0.68
N ALA A 112 11.31 -7.94 0.24
CA ALA A 112 10.23 -6.99 0.53
C ALA A 112 8.89 -7.41 -0.05
N VAL A 113 8.86 -8.02 -1.24
CA VAL A 113 7.63 -8.45 -1.90
C VAL A 113 6.81 -9.37 -0.98
N TRP A 114 7.47 -10.27 -0.27
CA TRP A 114 6.78 -11.16 0.68
C TRP A 114 6.08 -10.36 1.78
N TRP A 115 6.77 -9.39 2.37
CA TRP A 115 6.21 -8.55 3.42
C TRP A 115 5.05 -7.68 2.93
N ILE A 116 5.19 -7.12 1.72
CA ILE A 116 4.15 -6.32 1.09
C ILE A 116 2.88 -7.17 0.91
N ARG A 117 3.02 -8.37 0.36
CA ARG A 117 1.90 -9.28 0.15
C ARG A 117 1.23 -9.68 1.45
N GLN A 118 2.01 -10.02 2.47
CA GLN A 118 1.46 -10.43 3.76
C GLN A 118 0.67 -9.31 4.42
N SER A 119 1.16 -8.08 4.37
CA SER A 119 0.43 -6.93 4.91
C SER A 119 -0.88 -6.69 4.18
N ILE A 120 -0.88 -6.79 2.86
CA ILE A 120 -2.10 -6.62 2.06
C ILE A 120 -3.10 -7.75 2.34
N LEU A 121 -2.65 -9.00 2.35
CA LEU A 121 -3.51 -10.14 2.62
C LEU A 121 -4.13 -10.08 4.01
N GLN A 122 -3.36 -9.66 5.00
CA GLN A 122 -3.85 -9.48 6.35
C GLN A 122 -4.93 -8.41 6.40
N ALA A 123 -4.72 -7.28 5.73
CA ALA A 123 -5.70 -6.20 5.66
C ALA A 123 -6.99 -6.64 4.98
N LEU A 124 -6.89 -7.40 3.89
CA LEU A 124 -8.05 -7.97 3.20
C LEU A 124 -8.81 -8.94 4.09
N ALA A 125 -8.12 -9.78 4.84
CA ALA A 125 -8.73 -10.72 5.77
C ALA A 125 -9.48 -10.00 6.90
N GLU A 126 -8.88 -8.95 7.45
CA GLU A 126 -9.50 -8.13 8.49
C GLU A 126 -10.75 -7.41 7.97
N GLN A 127 -10.67 -6.86 6.77
CA GLN A 127 -11.81 -6.19 6.13
C GLN A 127 -12.96 -7.16 5.89
N ALA A 128 -12.68 -8.36 5.45
CA ALA A 128 -13.69 -9.40 5.27
C ALA A 128 -14.37 -9.77 6.60
N ARG A 129 -13.60 -9.82 7.70
CA ARG A 129 -14.16 -10.07 9.03
C ARG A 129 -15.10 -8.96 9.49
N ILE A 130 -14.68 -7.71 9.32
CA ILE A 130 -15.45 -6.54 9.73
C ILE A 130 -16.80 -6.50 9.01
N VAL A 131 -16.78 -6.75 7.70
CA VAL A 131 -18.01 -6.79 6.89
C VAL A 131 -18.85 -8.01 7.20
N ARG A 132 -18.22 -9.19 7.37
CA ARG A 132 -18.88 -10.47 7.53
C ARG A 132 -19.58 -10.62 8.89
N LEU A 133 -18.96 -10.17 9.98
CA LEU A 133 -19.52 -10.32 11.33
C LEU A 133 -20.87 -9.62 11.49
N PRO A 134 -21.08 -8.36 11.08
CA PRO A 134 -22.40 -7.74 11.14
C PRO A 134 -23.44 -8.46 10.29
N LEU A 135 -23.07 -8.91 9.10
CA LEU A 135 -23.99 -9.63 8.22
C LEU A 135 -24.38 -10.98 8.79
N ASN A 136 -23.44 -11.72 9.36
CA ASN A 136 -23.69 -12.99 10.01
C ASN A 136 -24.58 -12.84 11.24
N LYS A 137 -24.38 -11.79 12.02
CA LYS A 137 -25.20 -11.48 13.17
C LYS A 137 -26.65 -11.20 12.78
N ILE A 138 -26.83 -10.43 11.71
CA ILE A 138 -28.16 -10.12 11.16
C ILE A 138 -28.80 -11.40 10.62
N GLY A 139 -28.04 -12.21 9.90
CA GLY A 139 -28.52 -13.49 9.37
C GLY A 139 -28.89 -14.50 10.43
N ASN A 140 -28.17 -14.53 11.54
CA ASN A 140 -28.45 -15.44 12.66
C ASN A 140 -29.67 -15.03 13.46
N ILE A 141 -29.99 -13.76 13.49
CA ILE A 141 -31.17 -13.24 14.18
C ILE A 141 -32.45 -13.55 13.39
N ASN A 142 -32.31 -13.62 12.09
CA ASN A 142 -33.41 -13.89 11.17
C ASN A 142 -33.57 -15.38 10.90
#